data_982b6172c8199d1448337b1f845944e4
#
_entry.id   982b6172c8199d1448337b1f845944e4
#
_cell.length_a   1.000
_cell.length_b   1.000
_cell.length_c   1.000
_cell.angle_alpha   90.00
_cell.angle_beta   90.00
_cell.angle_gamma   90.00
#
_symmetry.space_group_name_H-M   'P 1'
#
loop_
_entity.id
_entity.type
_entity.pdbx_description
1 polymer ?
#
loop_
_entity_poly.entity_id
_entity_poly.type
_entity_poly.pdbx_seq_one_letter_code
_entity_poly.pdbx_strand_id
1 'polypeptide(L)'
;TINMFVALGTAGLGMTATKYIAEFRQNSKERIASIFFITNGFALLTGLVITILVLCLAEFLASYTLNSPHLVDAIRVGALLLFITVINGAQTGTLSGMENFKSIAINTFIASIFESTLMILGAYYYGVIGAIMGYGLGFVSLYITNHISIRRDFKAHGVEIDRKLFNKGDLSLLYKFSLPAMLSSLLIAPTYWVARTMLVNDSGFEELAIY
;
A
#
# COMPACT_ATOMS: atom_id res chain seq x y z
N THR A 1 -6.21 0.66 -12.92
CA THR A 1 -5.08 -0.28 -13.10
C THR A 1 -4.19 -0.31 -11.86
N ILE A 2 -3.64 0.84 -11.40
CA ILE A 2 -2.72 0.92 -10.25
C ILE A 2 -3.35 0.33 -8.97
N ASN A 3 -4.60 0.68 -8.65
CA ASN A 3 -5.31 0.19 -7.45
C ASN A 3 -5.46 -1.34 -7.40
N MET A 4 -5.57 -2.01 -8.55
CA MET A 4 -5.55 -3.47 -8.61
C MET A 4 -4.22 -4.03 -8.10
N PHE A 5 -3.10 -3.48 -8.59
CA PHE A 5 -1.77 -3.91 -8.14
C PHE A 5 -1.48 -3.52 -6.69
N VAL A 6 -2.01 -2.38 -6.22
CA VAL A 6 -1.98 -2.03 -4.78
C VAL A 6 -2.68 -3.10 -3.96
N ALA A 7 -3.90 -3.49 -4.34
CA ALA A 7 -4.65 -4.53 -3.64
C ALA A 7 -3.89 -5.86 -3.58
N LEU A 8 -3.24 -6.25 -4.69
CA LEU A 8 -2.39 -7.44 -4.73
C LEU A 8 -1.15 -7.31 -3.84
N GLY A 9 -0.49 -6.15 -3.86
CA GLY A 9 0.75 -5.92 -3.09
C GLY A 9 0.55 -5.79 -1.59
N THR A 10 -0.55 -5.17 -1.20
CA THR A 10 -0.91 -5.03 0.22
C THR A 10 -1.59 -6.27 0.78
N ALA A 11 -1.98 -7.22 -0.10
CA ALA A 11 -2.85 -8.35 0.19
C ALA A 11 -2.48 -9.09 1.47
N GLY A 12 -3.26 -8.88 2.49
CA GLY A 12 -3.14 -9.55 3.77
C GLY A 12 -2.00 -9.08 4.67
N LEU A 13 -1.01 -8.30 4.22
CA LEU A 13 0.12 -7.87 5.07
C LEU A 13 -0.33 -6.95 6.20
N GLY A 14 -1.16 -5.96 5.88
CA GLY A 14 -1.77 -5.09 6.89
C GLY A 14 -2.65 -5.89 7.86
N MET A 15 -3.49 -6.79 7.36
CA MET A 15 -4.33 -7.66 8.19
C MET A 15 -3.52 -8.61 9.05
N THR A 16 -2.42 -9.16 8.51
CA THR A 16 -1.50 -10.02 9.26
C THR A 16 -0.82 -9.25 10.40
N ALA A 17 -0.33 -8.03 10.11
CA ALA A 17 0.23 -7.17 11.13
C ALA A 17 -0.81 -6.85 12.21
N THR A 18 -2.01 -6.43 11.82
CA THR A 18 -3.12 -6.13 12.75
C THR A 18 -3.42 -7.31 13.67
N LYS A 19 -3.66 -8.48 13.09
CA LYS A 19 -4.02 -9.68 13.84
C LYS A 19 -2.96 -10.08 14.86
N TYR A 20 -1.72 -10.30 14.38
CA TYR A 20 -0.70 -10.87 15.26
C TYR A 20 -0.10 -9.84 16.23
N ILE A 21 -0.03 -8.56 15.87
CA ILE A 21 0.36 -7.52 16.84
C ILE A 21 -0.70 -7.39 17.94
N ALA A 22 -2.00 -7.39 17.59
CA ALA A 22 -3.07 -7.38 18.58
C ALA A 22 -3.03 -8.59 19.51
N GLU A 23 -2.77 -9.79 18.95
CA GLU A 23 -2.65 -11.03 19.72
C GLU A 23 -1.47 -10.99 20.69
N PHE A 24 -0.30 -10.48 20.27
CA PHE A 24 0.91 -10.47 21.08
C PHE A 24 1.04 -9.24 21.99
N ARG A 25 0.23 -8.21 21.78
CA ARG A 25 0.32 -6.95 22.53
C ARG A 25 0.24 -7.14 24.05
N GLN A 26 -0.54 -8.10 24.51
CA GLN A 26 -0.69 -8.37 25.94
C GLN A 26 0.35 -9.36 26.50
N ASN A 27 0.93 -10.20 25.63
CA ASN A 27 1.68 -11.37 26.09
C ASN A 27 3.18 -11.31 25.78
N SER A 28 3.63 -10.62 24.73
CA SER A 28 5.04 -10.64 24.34
C SER A 28 5.44 -9.44 23.47
N LYS A 29 6.16 -8.49 24.07
CA LYS A 29 6.68 -7.30 23.36
C LYS A 29 7.71 -7.67 22.28
N GLU A 30 8.50 -8.71 22.52
CA GLU A 30 9.51 -9.18 21.55
C GLU A 30 8.86 -9.71 20.29
N ARG A 31 7.73 -10.40 20.39
CA ARG A 31 6.99 -10.90 19.23
C ARG A 31 6.33 -9.78 18.44
N ILE A 32 5.91 -8.68 19.08
CA ILE A 32 5.43 -7.49 18.37
C ILE A 32 6.53 -6.96 17.44
N ALA A 33 7.76 -6.79 17.96
CA ALA A 33 8.90 -6.34 17.17
C ALA A 33 9.21 -7.33 16.03
N SER A 34 9.19 -8.65 16.30
CA SER A 34 9.39 -9.68 15.28
C SER A 34 8.36 -9.57 14.16
N ILE A 35 7.06 -9.51 14.47
CA ILE A 35 5.99 -9.36 13.47
C ILE A 35 6.13 -8.05 12.68
N PHE A 36 6.45 -6.94 13.35
CA PHE A 36 6.70 -5.66 12.68
C PHE A 36 7.83 -5.78 11.64
N PHE A 37 8.96 -6.37 11.99
CA PHE A 37 10.07 -6.57 11.04
C PHE A 37 9.70 -7.49 9.88
N ILE A 38 9.00 -8.58 10.18
CA ILE A 38 8.59 -9.56 9.18
C ILE A 38 7.60 -8.94 8.19
N THR A 39 6.55 -8.27 8.67
CA THR A 39 5.52 -7.69 7.81
C THR A 39 6.06 -6.52 6.97
N ASN A 40 6.90 -5.65 7.55
CA ASN A 40 7.52 -4.56 6.81
C ASN A 40 8.59 -5.07 5.83
N GLY A 41 9.41 -6.05 6.22
CA GLY A 41 10.39 -6.68 5.32
C GLY A 41 9.72 -7.35 4.13
N PHE A 42 8.61 -8.04 4.37
CA PHE A 42 7.83 -8.67 3.30
C PHE A 42 7.12 -7.63 2.43
N ALA A 43 6.64 -6.52 3.01
CA ALA A 43 6.06 -5.40 2.28
C ALA A 43 7.09 -4.72 1.35
N LEU A 44 8.34 -4.58 1.80
CA LEU A 44 9.44 -4.10 0.96
C LEU A 44 9.69 -5.04 -0.23
N LEU A 45 9.75 -6.35 0.02
CA LEU A 45 9.98 -7.34 -1.03
C LEU A 45 8.84 -7.38 -2.05
N THR A 46 7.60 -7.53 -1.58
CA THR A 46 6.41 -7.61 -2.45
C THR A 46 6.16 -6.30 -3.18
N GLY A 47 6.34 -5.17 -2.50
CA GLY A 47 6.25 -3.84 -3.11
C GLY A 47 7.25 -3.67 -4.24
N LEU A 48 8.51 -4.09 -4.04
CA LEU A 48 9.55 -4.03 -5.07
C LEU A 48 9.21 -4.93 -6.27
N VAL A 49 8.83 -6.18 -6.01
CA VAL A 49 8.46 -7.15 -7.07
C VAL A 49 7.31 -6.62 -7.91
N ILE A 50 6.24 -6.12 -7.28
CA ILE A 50 5.07 -5.59 -8.00
C ILE A 50 5.43 -4.32 -8.77
N THR A 51 6.23 -3.43 -8.18
CA THR A 51 6.69 -2.22 -8.87
C THR A 51 7.46 -2.57 -10.14
N ILE A 52 8.43 -3.50 -10.06
CA ILE A 52 9.19 -3.96 -11.22
C ILE A 52 8.27 -4.60 -12.26
N LEU A 53 7.34 -5.44 -11.82
CA LEU A 53 6.38 -6.10 -12.71
C LEU A 53 5.52 -5.08 -13.46
N VAL A 54 4.99 -4.07 -12.78
CA VAL A 54 4.17 -3.02 -13.43
C VAL A 54 5.01 -2.14 -14.35
N LEU A 55 6.26 -1.83 -13.98
CA LEU A 55 7.18 -1.09 -14.86
C LEU A 55 7.44 -1.86 -16.16
N CYS A 56 7.69 -3.16 -16.08
CA CYS A 56 7.90 -4.02 -17.27
C CYS A 56 6.63 -4.15 -18.13
N LEU A 57 5.46 -4.18 -17.50
CA LEU A 57 4.17 -4.32 -18.19
C LEU A 57 3.54 -2.98 -18.60
N ALA A 58 4.16 -1.82 -18.30
CA ALA A 58 3.56 -0.49 -18.51
C ALA A 58 3.12 -0.27 -19.95
N GLU A 59 3.93 -0.63 -20.93
CA GLU A 59 3.61 -0.49 -22.37
C GLU A 59 2.45 -1.40 -22.77
N PHE A 60 2.44 -2.65 -22.30
CA PHE A 60 1.36 -3.58 -22.56
C PHE A 60 0.03 -3.08 -21.95
N LEU A 61 0.06 -2.63 -20.70
CA LEU A 61 -1.12 -2.10 -20.02
C LEU A 61 -1.67 -0.83 -20.70
N ALA A 62 -0.81 0.08 -21.11
CA ALA A 62 -1.24 1.31 -21.77
C ALA A 62 -1.79 1.05 -23.17
N SER A 63 -1.06 0.30 -23.99
CA SER A 63 -1.34 0.16 -25.44
C SER A 63 -2.41 -0.89 -25.71
N TYR A 64 -2.29 -2.07 -25.10
CA TYR A 64 -3.18 -3.21 -25.41
C TYR A 64 -4.39 -3.32 -24.48
N THR A 65 -4.27 -2.84 -23.24
CA THR A 65 -5.37 -3.00 -22.28
C THR A 65 -6.23 -1.75 -22.17
N LEU A 66 -5.61 -0.55 -22.18
CA LEU A 66 -6.33 0.72 -22.06
C LEU A 66 -6.51 1.44 -23.39
N ASN A 67 -5.99 0.91 -24.50
CA ASN A 67 -5.97 1.56 -25.83
C ASN A 67 -5.51 3.04 -25.79
N SER A 68 -4.58 3.35 -24.88
CA SER A 68 -4.14 4.70 -24.58
C SER A 68 -2.62 4.77 -24.42
N PRO A 69 -1.84 4.68 -25.53
CA PRO A 69 -0.36 4.64 -25.47
C PRO A 69 0.27 5.85 -24.77
N HIS A 70 -0.41 7.00 -24.78
CA HIS A 70 0.05 8.23 -24.12
C HIS A 70 0.08 8.12 -22.58
N LEU A 71 -0.51 7.07 -22.00
CA LEU A 71 -0.50 6.84 -20.55
C LEU A 71 0.68 5.99 -20.05
N VAL A 72 1.60 5.56 -20.92
CA VAL A 72 2.76 4.72 -20.52
C VAL A 72 3.56 5.38 -19.41
N ASP A 73 3.93 6.66 -19.56
CA ASP A 73 4.72 7.37 -18.56
C ASP A 73 3.95 7.61 -17.26
N ALA A 74 2.65 7.87 -17.37
CA ALA A 74 1.77 7.96 -16.21
C ALA A 74 1.70 6.63 -15.42
N ILE A 75 1.63 5.49 -16.11
CA ILE A 75 1.68 4.16 -15.49
C ILE A 75 3.04 3.89 -14.85
N ARG A 76 4.15 4.27 -15.51
CA ARG A 76 5.51 4.13 -14.96
C ARG A 76 5.69 4.93 -13.67
N VAL A 77 5.28 6.20 -13.67
CA VAL A 77 5.32 7.03 -12.44
C VAL A 77 4.43 6.43 -11.36
N GLY A 78 3.21 6.02 -11.72
CA GLY A 78 2.29 5.35 -10.81
C GLY A 78 2.84 4.05 -10.23
N ALA A 79 3.63 3.28 -11.00
CA ALA A 79 4.27 2.06 -10.53
C ALA A 79 5.25 2.32 -9.37
N LEU A 80 6.00 3.42 -9.40
CA LEU A 80 6.90 3.79 -8.31
C LEU A 80 6.15 4.07 -7.00
N LEU A 81 4.90 4.55 -7.09
CA LEU A 81 4.07 4.81 -5.93
C LEU A 81 3.56 3.53 -5.27
N LEU A 82 3.46 2.42 -6.02
CA LEU A 82 3.04 1.12 -5.48
C LEU A 82 3.95 0.68 -4.33
N PHE A 83 5.25 0.89 -4.48
CA PHE A 83 6.22 0.52 -3.45
C PHE A 83 5.89 1.17 -2.09
N ILE A 84 5.67 2.48 -2.08
CA ILE A 84 5.37 3.22 -0.85
C ILE A 84 4.00 2.82 -0.29
N THR A 85 3.01 2.61 -1.18
CA THR A 85 1.64 2.24 -0.78
C THR A 85 1.61 0.88 -0.09
N VAL A 86 2.37 -0.11 -0.58
CA VAL A 86 2.46 -1.43 0.05
C VAL A 86 3.05 -1.34 1.46
N ILE A 87 4.09 -0.54 1.64
CA ILE A 87 4.70 -0.31 2.96
C ILE A 87 3.72 0.40 3.90
N ASN A 88 3.00 1.41 3.42
CA ASN A 88 1.97 2.10 4.19
C ASN A 88 0.88 1.14 4.69
N GLY A 89 0.49 0.15 3.89
CA GLY A 89 -0.44 -0.89 4.30
C GLY A 89 0.05 -1.70 5.52
N ALA A 90 1.31 -2.12 5.51
CA ALA A 90 1.93 -2.82 6.64
C ALA A 90 2.05 -1.93 7.89
N GLN A 91 2.42 -0.65 7.72
CA GLN A 91 2.51 0.31 8.82
C GLN A 91 1.15 0.62 9.44
N THR A 92 0.13 0.84 8.61
CA THR A 92 -1.25 1.06 9.09
C THR A 92 -1.77 -0.17 9.82
N GLY A 93 -1.47 -1.38 9.32
CA GLY A 93 -1.77 -2.62 10.01
C GLY A 93 -1.08 -2.74 11.37
N THR A 94 0.17 -2.27 11.48
CA THR A 94 0.90 -2.21 12.76
C THR A 94 0.21 -1.29 13.75
N LEU A 95 -0.16 -0.07 13.35
CA LEU A 95 -0.89 0.88 14.20
C LEU A 95 -2.28 0.33 14.61
N SER A 96 -2.97 -0.35 13.68
CA SER A 96 -4.25 -1.00 13.98
C SER A 96 -4.10 -2.12 15.01
N GLY A 97 -3.05 -2.95 14.90
CA GLY A 97 -2.74 -3.99 15.88
C GLY A 97 -2.38 -3.46 17.26
N MET A 98 -1.78 -2.27 17.32
CA MET A 98 -1.54 -1.53 18.56
C MET A 98 -2.79 -0.80 19.09
N GLU A 99 -3.91 -0.84 18.36
CA GLU A 99 -5.16 -0.09 18.63
C GLU A 99 -4.97 1.44 18.63
N ASN A 100 -3.95 1.93 17.95
CA ASN A 100 -3.67 3.36 17.87
C ASN A 100 -4.45 4.02 16.71
N PHE A 101 -5.78 3.89 16.75
CA PHE A 101 -6.69 4.43 15.73
C PHE A 101 -6.64 5.95 15.64
N LYS A 102 -6.33 6.63 16.76
CA LYS A 102 -6.17 8.09 16.77
C LYS A 102 -5.01 8.52 15.86
N SER A 103 -3.87 7.85 15.95
CA SER A 103 -2.74 8.14 15.06
C SER A 103 -3.06 7.84 13.61
N ILE A 104 -3.76 6.73 13.32
CA ILE A 104 -4.19 6.41 11.95
C ILE A 104 -5.06 7.56 11.39
N ALA A 105 -6.07 8.00 12.14
CA ALA A 105 -6.97 9.06 11.70
C ALA A 105 -6.23 10.39 11.45
N ILE A 106 -5.35 10.80 12.36
CA ILE A 106 -4.56 12.03 12.22
C ILE A 106 -3.58 11.93 11.04
N ASN A 107 -2.85 10.82 10.93
CA ASN A 107 -1.86 10.63 9.88
C ASN A 107 -2.53 10.62 8.48
N THR A 108 -3.66 9.92 8.36
CA THR A 108 -4.45 9.90 7.12
C THR A 108 -5.00 11.29 6.79
N PHE A 109 -5.52 12.02 7.77
CA PHE A 109 -6.01 13.38 7.56
C PHE A 109 -4.90 14.32 7.07
N ILE A 110 -3.73 14.30 7.71
CA ILE A 110 -2.56 15.08 7.28
C ILE A 110 -2.16 14.69 5.86
N ALA A 111 -2.02 13.39 5.59
CA ALA A 111 -1.63 12.89 4.27
C ALA A 111 -2.64 13.32 3.19
N SER A 112 -3.95 13.26 3.47
CA SER A 112 -4.99 13.65 2.51
C SER A 112 -4.97 15.15 2.18
N ILE A 113 -4.64 16.02 3.14
CA ILE A 113 -4.46 17.46 2.86
C ILE A 113 -3.28 17.67 1.91
N PHE A 114 -2.13 17.04 2.21
CA PHE A 114 -0.95 17.13 1.34
C PHE A 114 -1.23 16.53 -0.05
N GLU A 115 -1.85 15.37 -0.10
CA GLU A 115 -2.25 14.68 -1.32
C GLU A 115 -3.13 15.55 -2.20
N SER A 116 -4.25 16.05 -1.66
CA SER A 116 -5.21 16.87 -2.41
C SER A 116 -4.58 18.17 -2.91
N THR A 117 -3.83 18.85 -2.05
CA THR A 117 -3.17 20.12 -2.41
C THR A 117 -2.13 19.93 -3.51
N LEU A 118 -1.24 18.94 -3.32
CA LEU A 118 -0.16 18.68 -4.27
C LEU A 118 -0.66 18.06 -5.58
N MET A 119 -1.72 17.25 -5.52
CA MET A 119 -2.38 16.70 -6.71
C MET A 119 -2.99 17.82 -7.57
N ILE A 120 -3.70 18.79 -6.96
CA ILE A 120 -4.30 19.92 -7.69
C ILE A 120 -3.21 20.81 -8.28
N LEU A 121 -2.20 21.19 -7.50
CA LEU A 121 -1.07 22.00 -7.99
C LEU A 121 -0.28 21.25 -9.07
N GLY A 122 -0.01 19.97 -8.88
CA GLY A 122 0.65 19.14 -9.86
C GLY A 122 -0.14 19.04 -11.18
N ALA A 123 -1.45 18.83 -11.09
CA ALA A 123 -2.33 18.82 -12.25
C ALA A 123 -2.30 20.14 -13.02
N TYR A 124 -2.32 21.25 -12.30
CA TYR A 124 -2.32 22.58 -12.89
C TYR A 124 -1.02 22.89 -13.66
N TYR A 125 0.15 22.55 -13.11
CA TYR A 125 1.44 22.89 -13.71
C TYR A 125 1.98 21.83 -14.69
N TYR A 126 1.69 20.54 -14.45
CA TYR A 126 2.31 19.43 -15.18
C TYR A 126 1.28 18.40 -15.70
N GLY A 127 0.00 18.73 -15.69
CA GLY A 127 -1.07 17.86 -16.18
C GLY A 127 -1.15 16.52 -15.42
N VAL A 128 -1.47 15.44 -16.14
CA VAL A 128 -1.72 14.11 -15.53
C VAL A 128 -0.51 13.58 -14.75
N ILE A 129 0.70 13.76 -15.27
CA ILE A 129 1.92 13.29 -14.59
C ILE A 129 2.13 14.04 -13.28
N GLY A 130 1.93 15.36 -13.29
CA GLY A 130 2.01 16.18 -12.09
C GLY A 130 0.96 15.81 -11.04
N ALA A 131 -0.26 15.49 -11.46
CA ALA A 131 -1.30 14.99 -10.57
C ALA A 131 -0.88 13.68 -9.87
N ILE A 132 -0.33 12.72 -10.63
CA ILE A 132 0.15 11.45 -10.09
C ILE A 132 1.32 11.66 -9.13
N MET A 133 2.25 12.56 -9.45
CA MET A 133 3.35 12.89 -8.55
C MET A 133 2.86 13.53 -7.24
N GLY A 134 1.91 14.48 -7.33
CA GLY A 134 1.29 15.11 -6.16
C GLY A 134 0.57 14.09 -5.27
N TYR A 135 -0.19 13.20 -5.88
CA TYR A 135 -0.81 12.04 -5.21
C TYR A 135 0.23 11.18 -4.47
N GLY A 136 1.34 10.89 -5.14
CA GLY A 136 2.43 10.11 -4.55
C GLY A 136 3.10 10.77 -3.35
N LEU A 137 3.26 12.09 -3.36
CA LEU A 137 3.81 12.83 -2.23
C LEU A 137 2.90 12.75 -1.00
N GLY A 138 1.59 12.61 -1.18
CA GLY A 138 0.66 12.26 -0.10
C GLY A 138 1.00 10.94 0.57
N PHE A 139 1.31 9.89 -0.20
CA PHE A 139 1.76 8.59 0.35
C PHE A 139 3.11 8.67 1.07
N VAL A 140 4.03 9.51 0.59
CA VAL A 140 5.29 9.76 1.30
C VAL A 140 5.02 10.42 2.65
N SER A 141 4.11 11.40 2.70
CA SER A 141 3.67 12.03 3.94
C SER A 141 3.06 11.02 4.91
N LEU A 142 2.19 10.13 4.41
CA LEU A 142 1.59 9.05 5.21
C LEU A 142 2.65 8.10 5.77
N TYR A 143 3.63 7.71 4.94
CA TYR A 143 4.74 6.87 5.37
C TYR A 143 5.53 7.49 6.53
N ILE A 144 5.87 8.77 6.42
CA ILE A 144 6.64 9.49 7.44
C ILE A 144 5.84 9.60 8.74
N THR A 145 4.58 10.02 8.66
CA THR A 145 3.73 10.19 9.85
C THR A 145 3.42 8.86 10.53
N ASN A 146 3.15 7.79 9.78
CA ASN A 146 2.98 6.45 10.30
C ASN A 146 4.26 5.95 10.98
N HIS A 147 5.42 6.15 10.36
CA HIS A 147 6.70 5.75 10.93
C HIS A 147 6.98 6.42 12.28
N ILE A 148 6.73 7.73 12.37
CA ILE A 148 6.87 8.49 13.62
C ILE A 148 5.88 7.98 14.68
N SER A 149 4.63 7.75 14.30
CA SER A 149 3.59 7.26 15.21
C SER A 149 3.91 5.87 15.74
N ILE A 150 4.37 4.95 14.91
CA ILE A 150 4.80 3.60 15.31
C ILE A 150 5.94 3.68 16.32
N ARG A 151 6.97 4.49 16.02
CA ARG A 151 8.11 4.66 16.95
C ARG A 151 7.70 5.20 18.31
N ARG A 152 6.79 6.19 18.33
CA ARG A 152 6.24 6.74 19.58
C ARG A 152 5.46 5.69 20.36
N ASP A 153 4.63 4.94 19.67
CA ASP A 153 3.76 3.93 20.28
C ASP A 153 4.57 2.77 20.84
N PHE A 154 5.54 2.27 20.09
CA PHE A 154 6.46 1.24 20.56
C PHE A 154 7.25 1.67 21.79
N LYS A 155 7.76 2.92 21.78
CA LYS A 155 8.47 3.48 22.94
C LYS A 155 7.53 3.57 24.17
N ALA A 156 6.29 4.01 23.99
CA ALA A 156 5.30 4.12 25.07
C ALA A 156 4.96 2.76 25.70
N HIS A 157 4.93 1.70 24.88
CA HIS A 157 4.63 0.34 25.34
C HIS A 157 5.91 -0.45 25.72
N GLY A 158 7.11 0.16 25.61
CA GLY A 158 8.37 -0.49 25.93
C GLY A 158 8.70 -1.65 24.95
N VAL A 159 8.31 -1.52 23.68
CA VAL A 159 8.68 -2.42 22.60
C VAL A 159 9.99 -1.92 21.99
N GLU A 160 11.05 -2.71 22.12
CA GLU A 160 12.36 -2.39 21.53
C GLU A 160 12.39 -2.78 20.06
N ILE A 161 12.87 -1.85 19.20
CA ILE A 161 13.03 -2.10 17.76
C ILE A 161 14.45 -2.62 17.54
N ASP A 162 14.69 -3.89 17.86
CA ASP A 162 15.98 -4.54 17.58
C ASP A 162 15.79 -5.68 16.55
N ARG A 163 16.62 -5.67 15.50
CA ARG A 163 16.64 -6.74 14.48
C ARG A 163 16.98 -8.12 15.06
N LYS A 164 17.63 -8.17 16.21
CA LYS A 164 17.95 -9.43 16.91
C LYS A 164 16.70 -10.16 17.42
N LEU A 165 15.59 -9.44 17.54
CA LEU A 165 14.29 -10.00 17.96
C LEU A 165 13.56 -10.70 16.80
N PHE A 166 14.14 -10.73 15.61
CA PHE A 166 13.59 -11.47 14.47
C PHE A 166 13.57 -12.97 14.74
N ASN A 167 12.38 -13.54 14.81
CA ASN A 167 12.17 -14.98 15.01
C ASN A 167 11.73 -15.64 13.69
N LYS A 168 12.58 -16.53 13.16
CA LYS A 168 12.26 -17.29 11.93
C LYS A 168 10.98 -18.12 12.05
N GLY A 169 10.60 -18.56 13.27
CA GLY A 169 9.36 -19.29 13.51
C GLY A 169 8.11 -18.48 13.17
N ASP A 170 8.18 -17.15 13.36
CA ASP A 170 7.06 -16.26 13.06
C ASP A 170 6.83 -16.05 11.56
N LEU A 171 7.78 -16.40 10.69
CA LEU A 171 7.57 -16.41 9.23
C LEU A 171 6.42 -17.34 8.81
N SER A 172 6.21 -18.42 9.54
CA SER A 172 5.11 -19.34 9.25
C SER A 172 3.74 -18.68 9.41
N LEU A 173 3.62 -17.64 10.25
CA LEU A 173 2.39 -16.88 10.47
C LEU A 173 2.01 -16.07 9.23
N LEU A 174 3.00 -15.52 8.49
CA LEU A 174 2.76 -14.87 7.21
C LEU A 174 2.11 -15.81 6.21
N TYR A 175 2.70 -16.98 5.99
CA TYR A 175 2.18 -17.92 5.01
C TYR A 175 0.78 -18.42 5.37
N LYS A 176 0.53 -18.70 6.65
CA LYS A 176 -0.76 -19.19 7.13
C LYS A 176 -1.88 -18.18 7.01
N PHE A 177 -1.60 -16.87 7.09
CA PHE A 177 -2.63 -15.84 7.09
C PHE A 177 -2.57 -14.95 5.86
N SER A 178 -1.38 -14.47 5.45
CA SER A 178 -1.25 -13.58 4.31
C SER A 178 -1.56 -14.28 2.99
N LEU A 179 -1.20 -15.56 2.85
CA LEU A 179 -1.45 -16.30 1.62
C LEU A 179 -2.95 -16.47 1.30
N PRO A 180 -3.82 -16.91 2.21
CA PRO A 180 -5.27 -16.93 1.97
C PRO A 180 -5.86 -15.55 1.70
N ALA A 181 -5.42 -14.51 2.41
CA ALA A 181 -5.86 -13.13 2.19
C ALA A 181 -5.42 -12.62 0.80
N MET A 182 -4.22 -12.98 0.37
CA MET A 182 -3.71 -12.68 -0.96
C MET A 182 -4.51 -13.38 -2.06
N LEU A 183 -4.84 -14.65 -1.87
CA LEU A 183 -5.69 -15.41 -2.81
C LEU A 183 -7.09 -14.80 -2.94
N SER A 184 -7.68 -14.33 -1.86
CA SER A 184 -8.96 -13.61 -1.89
C SER A 184 -8.87 -12.31 -2.71
N SER A 185 -7.79 -11.56 -2.56
CA SER A 185 -7.54 -10.34 -3.34
C SER A 185 -7.30 -10.63 -4.82
N LEU A 186 -6.68 -11.79 -5.13
CA LEU A 186 -6.48 -12.25 -6.50
C LEU A 186 -7.78 -12.57 -7.25
N LEU A 187 -8.86 -12.87 -6.54
CA LEU A 187 -10.16 -13.08 -7.14
C LEU A 187 -10.93 -11.77 -7.34
N ILE A 188 -10.93 -10.92 -6.32
CA ILE A 188 -11.75 -9.70 -6.28
C ILE A 188 -11.16 -8.58 -7.14
N ALA A 189 -9.88 -8.27 -6.96
CA ALA A 189 -9.25 -7.12 -7.61
C ALA A 189 -9.21 -7.20 -9.15
N PRO A 190 -8.83 -8.34 -9.77
CA PRO A 190 -8.89 -8.49 -11.22
C PRO A 190 -10.31 -8.39 -11.78
N THR A 191 -11.31 -8.92 -11.06
CA THR A 191 -12.71 -8.84 -11.50
C THR A 191 -13.17 -7.39 -11.65
N TYR A 192 -12.93 -6.55 -10.65
CA TYR A 192 -13.20 -5.11 -10.73
C TYR A 192 -12.39 -4.41 -11.81
N TRP A 193 -11.13 -4.81 -11.98
CA TRP A 193 -10.28 -4.22 -13.01
C TRP A 193 -10.77 -4.56 -14.42
N VAL A 194 -11.12 -5.83 -14.68
CA VAL A 194 -11.69 -6.27 -15.98
C VAL A 194 -12.99 -5.52 -16.25
N ALA A 195 -13.91 -5.44 -15.29
CA ALA A 195 -15.17 -4.74 -15.45
C ALA A 195 -14.96 -3.26 -15.83
N ARG A 196 -14.04 -2.56 -15.15
CA ARG A 196 -13.70 -1.16 -15.47
C ARG A 196 -13.01 -1.00 -16.82
N THR A 197 -12.15 -1.95 -17.18
CA THR A 197 -11.47 -1.93 -18.49
C THR A 197 -12.48 -2.15 -19.63
N MET A 198 -13.42 -3.07 -19.47
CA MET A 198 -14.50 -3.28 -20.43
C MET A 198 -15.33 -2.00 -20.59
N LEU A 199 -15.70 -1.36 -19.49
CA LEU A 199 -16.46 -0.11 -19.53
C LEU A 199 -15.70 1.01 -20.29
N VAL A 200 -14.40 1.17 -20.02
CA VAL A 200 -13.57 2.17 -20.72
C VAL A 200 -13.48 1.88 -22.22
N ASN A 201 -13.33 0.62 -22.60
CA ASN A 201 -13.19 0.24 -24.00
C ASN A 201 -14.50 0.36 -24.78
N ASP A 202 -15.66 0.20 -24.13
CA ASP A 202 -16.97 0.24 -24.76
C ASP A 202 -17.57 1.67 -24.78
N SER A 203 -17.45 2.39 -23.66
CA SER A 203 -18.15 3.66 -23.45
C SER A 203 -17.22 4.85 -23.15
N GLY A 204 -15.91 4.60 -23.03
CA GLY A 204 -14.90 5.64 -22.79
C GLY A 204 -14.68 6.01 -21.30
N PHE A 205 -13.76 6.95 -21.08
CA PHE A 205 -13.37 7.37 -19.72
C PHE A 205 -14.44 8.23 -19.04
N GLU A 206 -15.32 8.90 -19.81
CA GLU A 206 -16.37 9.76 -19.24
C GLU A 206 -17.39 8.96 -18.44
N GLU A 207 -17.83 7.82 -18.95
CA GLU A 207 -18.77 6.95 -18.23
C GLU A 207 -18.13 6.26 -17.03
N LEU A 208 -16.83 5.96 -17.08
CA LEU A 208 -16.11 5.45 -15.91
C LEU A 208 -16.08 6.46 -14.76
N ALA A 209 -16.11 7.76 -15.04
CA ALA A 209 -16.12 8.79 -14.01
C ALA A 209 -17.47 8.89 -13.25
N ILE A 210 -18.54 8.38 -13.86
CA ILE A 210 -19.88 8.35 -13.27
C ILE A 210 -20.11 7.06 -12.46
N TYR A 211 -19.43 5.95 -12.82
CA TYR A 211 -19.52 4.63 -12.17
C TYR A 211 -18.66 4.57 -10.88
#